data_1c7c2906fa7a79234930de65a26d1965
#
_entry.id   1c7c2906fa7a79234930de65a26d1965
#
_cell.length_a   1.000
_cell.length_b   1.000
_cell.length_c   1.000
_cell.angle_alpha   90.00
_cell.angle_beta   90.00
_cell.angle_gamma   90.00
#
_symmetry.space_group_name_H-M   'P 1'
#
loop_
_entity.id
_entity.type
_entity.pdbx_description
1 polymer ?
#
loop_
_entity_poly.entity_id
_entity_poly.type
_entity_poly.pdbx_seq_one_letter_code
_entity_poly.pdbx_strand_id
1 'polypeptide(L)' 'MAVEFNFTPELRLADGRIIRNIEDALAFAREHEPRPGVDMRDEILHALERARTYEQAHAAAHLFLRWLEELELVV' A
#
# COMPACT_ATOMS: atom_id res chain seq x y z
N MET A 1 -11.21 -7.55 -10.85
CA MET A 1 -11.17 -7.84 -9.41
C MET A 1 -9.75 -8.03 -8.94
N ALA A 2 -9.42 -7.43 -7.81
CA ALA A 2 -8.08 -7.60 -7.24
C ALA A 2 -7.93 -9.01 -6.66
N VAL A 3 -6.71 -9.53 -6.68
CA VAL A 3 -6.40 -10.81 -6.06
C VAL A 3 -6.53 -10.69 -4.54
N GLU A 4 -6.96 -11.76 -3.91
CA GLU A 4 -7.04 -11.80 -2.46
C GLU A 4 -5.64 -11.96 -1.88
N PHE A 5 -5.18 -10.93 -1.19
CA PHE A 5 -3.84 -10.91 -0.59
C PHE A 5 -3.93 -10.26 0.79
N ASN A 6 -3.43 -10.96 1.78
CA ASN A 6 -3.43 -10.48 3.16
C ASN A 6 -1.99 -10.22 3.62
N PHE A 7 -1.78 -9.07 4.24
CA PHE A 7 -0.50 -8.75 4.86
C PHE A 7 -0.31 -9.59 6.11
N THR A 8 0.82 -10.25 6.23
CA THR A 8 1.15 -11.07 7.39
C THR A 8 2.58 -10.76 7.83
N PRO A 9 2.77 -10.07 8.96
CA PRO A 9 1.75 -9.50 9.83
C PRO A 9 1.07 -8.29 9.23
N GLU A 10 -0.07 -7.91 9.79
CA GLU A 10 -0.78 -6.70 9.37
C GLU A 10 0.09 -5.46 9.57
N LEU A 11 -0.05 -4.49 8.67
CA LEU A 11 0.71 -3.25 8.78
C LEU A 11 0.00 -2.29 9.73
N ARG A 12 0.73 -1.80 10.70
CA ARG A 12 0.21 -0.81 11.65
C ARG A 12 0.81 0.55 11.33
N LEU A 13 -0.05 1.52 11.16
CA LEU A 13 0.38 2.88 10.85
C LEU A 13 0.47 3.73 12.12
N ALA A 14 1.26 4.79 12.03
CA ALA A 14 1.48 5.68 13.16
C ALA A 14 0.19 6.36 13.64
N ASP A 15 -0.80 6.50 12.76
CA ASP A 15 -2.09 7.11 13.11
C ASP A 15 -3.09 6.12 13.72
N GLY A 16 -2.68 4.87 13.91
CA GLY A 16 -3.55 3.84 14.45
C GLY A 16 -4.27 2.99 13.43
N ARG A 17 -4.15 3.32 12.15
CA ARG A 17 -4.75 2.55 11.06
C ARG A 17 -4.07 1.20 10.92
N ILE A 18 -4.84 0.21 10.50
CA ILE A 18 -4.30 -1.12 10.22
C ILE A 18 -4.60 -1.48 8.77
N ILE A 19 -3.57 -1.87 8.02
CA ILE A 19 -3.70 -2.31 6.64
C ILE A 19 -3.58 -3.83 6.63
N ARG A 20 -4.66 -4.50 6.25
CA ARG A 20 -4.75 -5.96 6.29
C ARG A 20 -4.64 -6.61 4.92
N ASN A 21 -5.10 -5.94 3.89
CA ASN A 21 -5.18 -6.50 2.55
C ASN A 21 -5.01 -5.42 1.49
N ILE A 22 -5.08 -5.83 0.22
CA ILE A 22 -4.91 -4.91 -0.90
C ILE A 22 -6.00 -3.84 -0.92
N GLU A 23 -7.22 -4.17 -0.55
CA GLU A 23 -8.31 -3.20 -0.52
C GLU A 23 -8.04 -2.09 0.48
N ASP A 24 -7.55 -2.45 1.66
CA ASP A 24 -7.17 -1.46 2.68
C ASP A 24 -6.03 -0.57 2.17
N ALA A 25 -5.05 -1.16 1.49
CA ALA A 25 -3.94 -0.42 0.92
C ALA A 25 -4.40 0.57 -0.15
N LEU A 26 -5.32 0.12 -1.02
CA LEU A 26 -5.89 0.98 -2.06
C LEU A 26 -6.65 2.15 -1.45
N ALA A 27 -7.46 1.88 -0.43
CA ALA A 27 -8.23 2.93 0.23
C ALA A 27 -7.29 3.97 0.84
N PHE A 28 -6.25 3.52 1.51
CA PHE A 28 -5.26 4.42 2.09
C PHE A 28 -4.59 5.28 1.02
N ALA A 29 -4.13 4.65 -0.06
CA ALA A 29 -3.41 5.36 -1.11
C ALA A 29 -4.30 6.39 -1.81
N ARG A 30 -5.59 6.07 -2.00
CA ARG A 30 -6.53 7.00 -2.61
C ARG A 30 -6.82 8.22 -1.73
N GLU A 31 -6.87 8.01 -0.43
CA GLU A 31 -7.15 9.07 0.53
C GLU A 31 -5.94 9.94 0.84
N HIS A 32 -4.75 9.40 0.62
CA HIS A 32 -3.53 10.10 0.97
C HIS A 32 -3.20 11.19 -0.05
N GLU A 33 -2.92 12.40 0.43
CA GLU A 33 -2.53 13.50 -0.43
C GLU A 33 -1.06 13.35 -0.87
N PRO A 34 -0.75 13.63 -2.15
CA PRO A 34 0.64 13.54 -2.63
C PRO A 34 1.54 14.54 -1.90
N ARG A 35 2.75 14.11 -1.60
CA ARG A 35 3.77 14.97 -1.01
C ARG A 35 4.83 15.32 -2.06
N PRO A 36 5.18 16.60 -2.23
CA PRO A 36 6.24 16.98 -3.15
C PRO A 36 7.56 16.30 -2.78
N GLY A 37 8.22 15.70 -3.74
CA GLY A 37 9.53 15.07 -3.54
C GLY A 37 9.50 13.62 -3.08
N VAL A 38 8.36 13.12 -2.62
CA VAL A 38 8.23 11.73 -2.15
C VAL A 38 6.98 11.10 -2.77
N ASP A 39 6.67 11.46 -3.98
CA ASP A 39 5.41 11.05 -4.57
C ASP A 39 5.55 9.76 -5.38
N MET A 40 5.36 8.63 -4.72
CA MET A 40 5.23 7.34 -5.35
C MET A 40 3.77 6.88 -5.39
N ARG A 41 2.87 7.77 -4.98
CA ARG A 41 1.46 7.42 -4.82
C ARG A 41 0.84 6.85 -6.09
N ASP A 42 1.08 7.51 -7.22
CA ASP A 42 0.48 7.07 -8.49
C ASP A 42 1.03 5.70 -8.92
N GLU A 43 2.32 5.47 -8.76
CA GLU A 43 2.92 4.18 -9.07
C GLU A 43 2.36 3.08 -8.19
N ILE A 44 2.20 3.37 -6.91
CA ILE A 44 1.68 2.41 -5.94
C ILE A 44 0.21 2.11 -6.22
N LEU A 45 -0.58 3.14 -6.50
CA LEU A 45 -1.97 2.94 -6.89
C LEU A 45 -2.08 2.04 -8.12
N HIS A 46 -1.27 2.32 -9.13
CA HIS A 46 -1.24 1.51 -10.34
C HIS A 46 -0.89 0.06 -10.05
N ALA A 47 0.16 -0.15 -9.25
CA ALA A 47 0.59 -1.50 -8.92
C ALA A 47 -0.48 -2.28 -8.16
N LEU A 48 -1.13 -1.63 -7.21
CA LEU A 48 -2.19 -2.26 -6.42
C LEU A 48 -3.42 -2.57 -7.27
N GLU A 49 -3.81 -1.64 -8.14
CA GLU A 49 -4.98 -1.83 -8.99
C GLU A 49 -4.76 -2.90 -10.06
N ARG A 50 -3.52 -3.07 -10.51
CA ARG A 50 -3.16 -4.04 -11.54
C ARG A 50 -2.84 -5.42 -10.99
N ALA A 51 -2.75 -5.57 -9.68
CA ALA A 51 -2.42 -6.86 -9.08
C ALA A 51 -3.51 -7.88 -9.35
N ARG A 52 -3.20 -8.87 -10.18
CA ARG A 52 -4.11 -9.93 -10.58
C ARG A 52 -3.66 -11.29 -10.09
N THR A 53 -2.40 -11.44 -9.78
CA THR A 53 -1.82 -12.67 -9.28
C THR A 53 -1.22 -12.43 -7.92
N TYR A 54 -0.97 -13.50 -7.17
CA TYR A 54 -0.33 -13.40 -5.87
C TYR A 54 1.04 -12.73 -5.98
N GLU A 55 1.81 -13.08 -6.99
CA GLU A 55 3.13 -12.48 -7.19
C GLU A 55 3.05 -10.97 -7.42
N GLN A 56 2.09 -10.54 -8.24
CA GLN A 56 1.89 -9.11 -8.49
C GLN A 56 1.43 -8.39 -7.23
N ALA A 57 0.55 -9.02 -6.46
CA ALA A 57 0.09 -8.45 -5.20
C ALA A 57 1.23 -8.32 -4.21
N HIS A 58 2.11 -9.33 -4.14
CA HIS A 58 3.27 -9.31 -3.27
C HIS A 58 4.22 -8.18 -3.65
N ALA A 59 4.48 -7.99 -4.93
CA ALA A 59 5.33 -6.92 -5.41
C ALA A 59 4.73 -5.54 -5.09
N ALA A 60 3.42 -5.39 -5.31
CA ALA A 60 2.73 -4.15 -4.99
C ALA A 60 2.76 -3.87 -3.48
N ALA A 61 2.63 -4.91 -2.67
CA ALA A 61 2.69 -4.78 -1.22
C ALA A 61 4.07 -4.29 -0.76
N HIS A 62 5.14 -4.76 -1.40
CA HIS A 62 6.49 -4.30 -1.11
C HIS A 62 6.66 -2.82 -1.43
N LEU A 63 6.16 -2.39 -2.58
CA LEU A 63 6.20 -0.98 -2.95
C LEU A 63 5.41 -0.12 -1.97
N PHE A 64 4.25 -0.61 -1.57
CA PHE A 64 3.39 0.09 -0.62
C PHE A 64 4.09 0.26 0.73
N LEU A 65 4.68 -0.80 1.24
CA LEU A 65 5.41 -0.75 2.50
C LEU A 65 6.58 0.23 2.43
N ARG A 66 7.33 0.19 1.35
CA ARG A 66 8.46 1.08 1.15
C ARG A 66 8.01 2.54 1.13
N TRP A 67 6.89 2.82 0.48
CA TRP A 67 6.31 4.15 0.45
C TRP A 67 5.94 4.62 1.86
N LEU A 68 5.30 3.75 2.65
CA LEU A 68 4.95 4.07 4.03
C LEU A 68 6.19 4.36 4.87
N GLU A 69 7.27 3.62 4.66
CA GLU A 69 8.52 3.86 5.37
C GLU A 69 9.09 5.23 5.03
N GLU A 70 9.06 5.61 3.76
CA GLU A 70 9.54 6.92 3.34
C GLU A 70 8.69 8.05 3.89
N LEU A 71 7.40 7.81 4.07
CA LEU A 71 6.49 8.77 4.69
C LEU A 71 6.58 8.75 6.22
N GLU A 72 7.34 7.83 6.78
CA GLU A 72 7.50 7.66 8.24
C GLU A 72 6.16 7.36 8.93
N LEU A 73 5.30 6.61 8.25
CA LEU A 73 3.99 6.25 8.76
C LEU A 73 3.93 4.85 9.37
N VAL A 74 4.94 4.03 9.15
CA VAL A 74 4.98 2.68 9.72
C VAL A 74 5.57 2.73 11.12
N VAL A 75 4.91 2.06 12.04
CA VAL A 75 5.38 1.98 13.43
C VAL A 75 6.41 0.88 13.58
#